data_771c556a293cc5004e0851342ae09f77
#
_entry.id   771c556a293cc5004e0851342ae09f77
#
_cell.length_a   1.000
_cell.length_b   1.000
_cell.length_c   1.000
_cell.angle_alpha   90.00
_cell.angle_beta   90.00
_cell.angle_gamma   90.00
#
_symmetry.space_group_name_H-M   'P 1'
#
loop_
_entity.id
_entity.type
_entity.pdbx_description
1 polymer ?
#
loop_
_entity_poly.entity_id
_entity_poly.type
_entity_poly.pdbx_seq_one_letter_code
_entity_poly.pdbx_strand_id
1 'polypeptide(L)'
;SLVMPQAWAAGLQEPEPDAVVQQTQPDTAEPDAQLPQADTLAGNAAGLTPITRTKNAVASGVTLEKVVMRNVNGSQVVGYLSEIDLSKDVTLKASYTGYYYDGSTAAQRKAMVDGGKLKWEMSQTTAQAAAYGRASDTEGRVVLATNADYYNMQTGAPTGYLIMEGNLVKTGAEPFFAILKDGSAVIRPAGSDTSDVVEAVSGPYMLVENGQIVPGLDQGDRMPRNSVGIRADGSVVFFEADGRQEPMSIGMSMYEVASFLKDAGCVTAIYLDGGGSATVAARYEGTDELLVRNSPSDGLERTVSDALLVVSTARFDGDFDHASVSPQNELYTPGSQVAFTALGADSAGGAADLPPLPDAAATAPNLVLTAPACYEADPERIRAEGCVLSIREIV
;
A
#
# COMPACT_ATOMS: atom_id res chain seq x y z
N SER A 1 39.40 -24.75 -32.67
CA SER A 1 40.22 -23.67 -33.22
C SER A 1 39.33 -22.59 -33.79
N LEU A 2 39.06 -21.56 -33.07
CA LEU A 2 38.60 -20.29 -33.63
C LEU A 2 39.28 -19.14 -32.86
N VAL A 3 40.06 -18.40 -33.62
CA VAL A 3 40.93 -17.31 -33.26
C VAL A 3 40.07 -16.08 -32.97
N MET A 4 40.28 -15.46 -31.82
CA MET A 4 39.78 -14.11 -31.55
C MET A 4 40.77 -13.07 -32.09
N PRO A 5 40.36 -11.99 -32.72
CA PRO A 5 41.24 -10.88 -33.02
C PRO A 5 41.38 -9.92 -31.84
N GLN A 6 42.61 -9.62 -31.50
CA GLN A 6 43.02 -8.46 -30.68
C GLN A 6 42.89 -7.16 -31.49
N ALA A 7 42.40 -6.15 -30.89
CA ALA A 7 42.63 -4.70 -31.00
C ALA A 7 41.42 -3.96 -30.36
N TRP A 8 41.53 -3.01 -29.47
CA TRP A 8 42.28 -1.79 -29.48
C TRP A 8 42.45 -1.27 -28.04
N ALA A 9 43.66 -1.06 -27.61
CA ALA A 9 43.96 -0.18 -26.47
C ALA A 9 44.08 1.25 -27.03
N ALA A 10 43.16 2.11 -26.66
CA ALA A 10 43.32 3.55 -26.84
C ALA A 10 43.14 4.19 -25.45
N GLY A 11 44.20 4.89 -25.01
CA GLY A 11 44.36 5.47 -23.68
C GLY A 11 43.22 6.43 -23.29
N LEU A 12 42.70 6.21 -22.11
CA LEU A 12 41.98 7.23 -21.37
C LEU A 12 42.98 7.86 -20.40
N GLN A 13 43.29 9.12 -20.64
CA GLN A 13 44.00 9.98 -19.75
C GLN A 13 43.20 10.21 -18.49
N GLU A 14 43.76 9.90 -17.34
CA GLU A 14 43.19 10.28 -16.04
C GLU A 14 43.12 11.83 -15.95
N PRO A 15 42.02 12.41 -15.45
CA PRO A 15 41.99 13.83 -15.14
C PRO A 15 42.77 14.08 -13.82
N GLU A 16 43.63 15.06 -13.86
CA GLU A 16 44.37 15.54 -12.71
C GLU A 16 43.47 16.12 -11.61
N PRO A 17 43.87 16.02 -10.31
CA PRO A 17 43.12 16.54 -9.20
C PRO A 17 43.43 17.99 -8.95
N ASP A 18 42.64 18.91 -9.42
CA ASP A 18 42.70 20.31 -8.94
C ASP A 18 41.34 20.96 -8.86
N ALA A 19 40.80 21.04 -7.65
CA ALA A 19 40.16 22.23 -7.07
C ALA A 19 39.85 21.97 -5.60
N VAL A 20 40.78 22.36 -4.74
CA VAL A 20 40.52 22.57 -3.32
C VAL A 20 39.54 23.72 -3.18
N VAL A 21 38.27 23.43 -2.95
CA VAL A 21 37.29 24.42 -2.48
C VAL A 21 37.57 24.64 -0.99
N GLN A 22 38.09 25.80 -0.65
CA GLN A 22 38.24 26.24 0.75
C GLN A 22 36.86 26.30 1.40
N GLN A 23 36.69 25.48 2.43
CA GLN A 23 35.59 25.59 3.36
C GLN A 23 35.69 26.89 4.14
N THR A 24 34.83 27.84 3.89
CA THR A 24 34.56 28.91 4.86
C THR A 24 33.61 28.34 5.91
N GLN A 25 34.11 28.21 7.14
CA GLN A 25 33.26 27.95 8.30
C GLN A 25 32.28 29.11 8.50
N PRO A 26 30.99 28.85 8.66
CA PRO A 26 30.11 29.80 9.30
C PRO A 26 30.19 29.59 10.82
N ASP A 27 30.70 30.63 11.49
CA ASP A 27 30.56 30.84 12.92
C ASP A 27 29.07 31.13 13.19
N THR A 28 28.46 30.33 14.00
CA THR A 28 27.46 30.59 15.05
C THR A 28 26.66 29.29 15.29
N ALA A 29 26.91 28.75 16.50
CA ALA A 29 26.10 27.67 17.04
C ALA A 29 24.65 28.16 17.25
N GLU A 30 23.72 27.67 16.44
CA GLU A 30 22.30 27.64 16.82
C GLU A 30 22.05 26.42 17.74
N PRO A 31 21.16 26.57 18.75
CA PRO A 31 20.98 25.54 19.75
C PRO A 31 20.41 24.28 19.11
N ASP A 32 20.96 23.14 19.53
CA ASP A 32 20.52 21.78 19.21
C ASP A 32 19.02 21.68 18.95
N ALA A 33 18.65 21.58 17.67
CA ALA A 33 17.39 21.00 17.33
C ALA A 33 17.47 19.53 17.76
N GLN A 34 16.90 19.21 18.91
CA GLN A 34 16.71 17.83 19.33
C GLN A 34 16.11 17.06 18.16
N LEU A 35 16.90 16.17 17.57
CA LEU A 35 16.40 15.11 16.70
C LEU A 35 15.20 14.48 17.44
N PRO A 36 14.06 14.25 16.77
CA PRO A 36 12.98 13.53 17.41
C PRO A 36 13.60 12.26 17.98
N GLN A 37 13.49 12.06 19.29
CA GLN A 37 13.88 10.83 19.94
C GLN A 37 13.17 9.73 19.17
N ALA A 38 13.94 8.76 18.65
CA ALA A 38 13.35 7.53 18.14
C ALA A 38 12.51 6.99 19.30
N ASP A 39 11.20 7.08 19.18
CA ASP A 39 10.32 6.35 20.07
C ASP A 39 10.80 4.91 20.01
N THR A 40 11.27 4.39 21.14
CA THR A 40 11.64 3.00 21.28
C THR A 40 10.39 2.24 20.86
N LEU A 41 10.42 1.64 19.67
CA LEU A 41 9.29 0.92 19.09
C LEU A 41 9.03 -0.28 20.01
N ALA A 42 8.18 -0.07 21.01
CA ALA A 42 7.75 -1.14 21.90
C ALA A 42 7.04 -2.20 21.06
N GLY A 43 7.38 -3.47 21.27
CA GLY A 43 6.66 -4.56 20.64
C GLY A 43 5.18 -4.50 21.05
N ASN A 44 4.28 -4.85 20.13
CA ASN A 44 2.85 -4.91 20.43
C ASN A 44 2.49 -6.09 21.34
N ALA A 45 1.20 -6.21 21.71
CA ALA A 45 0.70 -7.30 22.56
C ALA A 45 0.99 -8.71 22.01
N ALA A 46 1.18 -8.85 20.70
CA ALA A 46 1.57 -10.10 20.02
C ALA A 46 3.09 -10.27 19.90
N GLY A 47 3.90 -9.33 20.43
CA GLY A 47 5.37 -9.38 20.39
C GLY A 47 5.97 -9.03 19.01
N LEU A 48 5.22 -8.35 18.15
CA LEU A 48 5.72 -7.80 16.90
C LEU A 48 6.37 -6.45 17.17
N THR A 49 7.63 -6.32 16.79
CA THR A 49 8.40 -5.07 16.93
C THR A 49 8.69 -4.49 15.56
N PRO A 50 8.18 -3.31 15.21
CA PRO A 50 8.54 -2.63 13.97
C PRO A 50 10.04 -2.32 13.92
N ILE A 51 10.65 -2.54 12.75
CA ILE A 51 12.06 -2.19 12.47
C ILE A 51 12.10 -0.95 11.59
N THR A 52 11.30 -0.95 10.51
CA THR A 52 11.20 0.17 9.59
C THR A 52 9.76 0.41 9.19
N ARG A 53 9.45 1.66 8.91
CA ARG A 53 8.18 2.11 8.36
C ARG A 53 8.46 3.06 7.20
N THR A 54 7.96 2.72 6.02
CA THR A 54 8.09 3.55 4.82
C THR A 54 6.70 3.91 4.33
N LYS A 55 6.28 5.15 4.58
CA LYS A 55 4.95 5.64 4.23
C LYS A 55 5.02 6.43 2.92
N ASN A 56 4.20 6.05 1.95
CA ASN A 56 4.07 6.71 0.65
C ASN A 56 2.68 7.35 0.54
N ALA A 57 2.63 8.55 0.00
CA ALA A 57 1.37 9.14 -0.45
C ALA A 57 0.88 8.39 -1.69
N VAL A 58 -0.44 8.21 -1.80
CA VAL A 58 -1.12 7.54 -2.91
C VAL A 58 -2.06 8.51 -3.61
N ALA A 59 -2.87 9.21 -2.83
CA ALA A 59 -3.76 10.28 -3.26
C ALA A 59 -4.17 11.10 -2.04
N SER A 60 -4.83 12.24 -2.25
CA SER A 60 -5.40 13.00 -1.14
C SER A 60 -6.29 12.08 -0.27
N GLY A 61 -5.96 11.96 1.02
CA GLY A 61 -6.64 11.08 1.97
C GLY A 61 -6.28 9.60 1.89
N VAL A 62 -5.32 9.19 1.05
CA VAL A 62 -4.89 7.78 0.91
C VAL A 62 -3.37 7.67 1.04
N THR A 63 -2.93 6.80 1.93
CA THR A 63 -1.50 6.47 2.06
C THR A 63 -1.31 4.96 2.09
N LEU A 64 -0.11 4.50 1.71
CA LEU A 64 0.33 3.11 1.84
C LEU A 64 1.66 3.08 2.58
N GLU A 65 1.71 2.40 3.72
CA GLU A 65 2.90 2.24 4.53
C GLU A 65 3.40 0.79 4.49
N LYS A 66 4.64 0.59 4.07
CA LYS A 66 5.33 -0.68 4.24
C LYS A 66 5.94 -0.73 5.63
N VAL A 67 5.64 -1.77 6.38
CA VAL A 67 6.14 -1.99 7.74
C VAL A 67 6.96 -3.29 7.76
N VAL A 68 8.23 -3.19 8.10
CA VAL A 68 9.07 -4.37 8.38
C VAL A 68 9.11 -4.56 9.89
N MET A 69 8.80 -5.76 10.33
CA MET A 69 8.69 -6.11 11.76
C MET A 69 9.54 -7.35 12.07
N ARG A 70 9.82 -7.55 13.35
CA ARG A 70 10.30 -8.83 13.88
C ARG A 70 9.30 -9.39 14.87
N ASN A 71 9.11 -10.69 14.82
CA ASN A 71 8.35 -11.42 15.85
C ASN A 71 9.25 -11.75 17.06
N VAL A 72 8.67 -12.33 18.10
CA VAL A 72 9.37 -12.73 19.34
C VAL A 72 10.56 -13.66 19.11
N ASN A 73 10.60 -14.40 18.01
CA ASN A 73 11.68 -15.31 17.64
C ASN A 73 12.75 -14.63 16.74
N GLY A 74 12.61 -13.33 16.47
CA GLY A 74 13.50 -12.58 15.61
C GLY A 74 13.28 -12.77 14.09
N SER A 75 12.27 -13.56 13.69
CA SER A 75 11.94 -13.74 12.27
C SER A 75 11.27 -12.49 11.71
N GLN A 76 11.58 -12.19 10.45
CA GLN A 76 11.05 -11.01 9.78
C GLN A 76 9.62 -11.21 9.27
N VAL A 77 8.84 -10.17 9.40
CA VAL A 77 7.50 -10.02 8.85
C VAL A 77 7.42 -8.70 8.09
N VAL A 78 6.88 -8.73 6.88
CA VAL A 78 6.62 -7.53 6.07
C VAL A 78 5.13 -7.36 5.96
N GLY A 79 4.63 -6.16 6.27
CA GLY A 79 3.22 -5.80 6.15
C GLY A 79 3.04 -4.49 5.41
N TYR A 80 1.85 -4.27 4.90
CA TYR A 80 1.43 -3.08 4.18
C TYR A 80 0.15 -2.56 4.80
N LEU A 81 0.21 -1.33 5.31
CA LEU A 81 -0.90 -0.64 5.96
C LEU A 81 -1.39 0.47 5.04
N SER A 82 -2.60 0.34 4.51
CA SER A 82 -3.27 1.41 3.79
C SER A 82 -4.17 2.18 4.75
N GLU A 83 -4.10 3.50 4.73
CA GLU A 83 -4.99 4.37 5.49
C GLU A 83 -5.84 5.18 4.51
N ILE A 84 -7.16 5.15 4.69
CA ILE A 84 -8.14 5.75 3.79
C ILE A 84 -9.07 6.66 4.62
N ASP A 85 -8.99 7.96 4.38
CA ASP A 85 -9.82 8.98 5.00
C ASP A 85 -11.03 9.27 4.12
N LEU A 86 -12.17 8.66 4.44
CA LEU A 86 -13.43 8.83 3.70
C LEU A 86 -14.04 10.23 3.81
N SER A 87 -13.49 11.12 4.63
CA SER A 87 -13.88 12.54 4.68
C SER A 87 -13.30 13.37 3.54
N LYS A 88 -12.37 12.81 2.77
CA LYS A 88 -11.75 13.39 1.58
C LYS A 88 -12.48 12.92 0.31
N ASP A 89 -11.99 13.38 -0.84
CA ASP A 89 -12.52 12.98 -2.15
C ASP A 89 -12.14 11.53 -2.49
N VAL A 90 -12.56 10.60 -1.63
CA VAL A 90 -12.26 9.17 -1.72
C VAL A 90 -13.50 8.34 -1.39
N THR A 91 -13.72 7.29 -2.15
CA THR A 91 -14.76 6.28 -1.88
C THR A 91 -14.19 4.87 -2.07
N LEU A 92 -14.91 3.89 -1.54
CA LEU A 92 -14.59 2.48 -1.72
C LEU A 92 -15.64 1.82 -2.61
N LYS A 93 -15.18 0.94 -3.50
CA LYS A 93 -16.01 0.17 -4.40
C LYS A 93 -15.71 -1.32 -4.25
N ALA A 94 -16.73 -2.14 -4.16
CA ALA A 94 -16.58 -3.55 -4.40
C ALA A 94 -16.48 -3.81 -5.91
N SER A 95 -15.62 -4.74 -6.30
CA SER A 95 -15.45 -5.14 -7.70
C SER A 95 -15.51 -6.64 -7.81
N TYR A 96 -16.07 -7.12 -8.87
CA TYR A 96 -16.12 -8.54 -9.23
C TYR A 96 -15.79 -8.71 -10.70
N THR A 97 -15.10 -9.80 -11.04
CA THR A 97 -14.76 -10.14 -12.44
C THR A 97 -15.99 -10.13 -13.34
N GLY A 98 -15.93 -9.34 -14.41
CA GLY A 98 -17.02 -9.23 -15.40
C GLY A 98 -18.19 -8.34 -14.98
N TYR A 99 -18.21 -7.78 -13.77
CA TYR A 99 -19.21 -6.78 -13.39
C TYR A 99 -18.94 -5.45 -14.10
N TYR A 100 -17.76 -4.88 -13.90
CA TYR A 100 -17.31 -3.75 -14.69
C TYR A 100 -16.71 -4.25 -16.00
N TYR A 101 -17.20 -3.75 -17.13
CA TYR A 101 -16.68 -4.05 -18.47
C TYR A 101 -16.67 -2.82 -19.35
N ASP A 102 -15.93 -2.88 -20.44
CA ASP A 102 -15.67 -1.74 -21.31
C ASP A 102 -16.98 -1.09 -21.82
N GLY A 103 -17.15 0.19 -21.50
CA GLY A 103 -18.31 0.97 -21.87
C GLY A 103 -19.60 0.61 -21.12
N SER A 104 -19.58 -0.25 -20.09
CA SER A 104 -20.78 -0.60 -19.34
C SER A 104 -21.31 0.58 -18.53
N THR A 105 -22.64 0.73 -18.50
CA THR A 105 -23.35 1.67 -17.64
C THR A 105 -23.88 0.97 -16.38
N ALA A 106 -24.14 1.73 -15.30
CA ALA A 106 -24.75 1.20 -14.07
C ALA A 106 -26.10 0.50 -14.36
N ALA A 107 -26.89 1.04 -15.29
CA ALA A 107 -28.15 0.41 -15.70
C ALA A 107 -27.92 -0.95 -16.35
N GLN A 108 -26.89 -1.10 -17.18
CA GLN A 108 -26.54 -2.39 -17.81
C GLN A 108 -26.00 -3.38 -16.79
N ARG A 109 -25.16 -2.94 -15.85
CA ARG A 109 -24.63 -3.77 -14.75
C ARG A 109 -25.77 -4.24 -13.84
N LYS A 110 -26.68 -3.33 -13.46
CA LYS A 110 -27.89 -3.71 -12.71
C LYS A 110 -28.73 -4.73 -13.45
N ALA A 111 -29.02 -4.52 -14.74
CA ALA A 111 -29.78 -5.47 -15.54
C ALA A 111 -29.13 -6.85 -15.66
N MET A 112 -27.79 -6.90 -15.63
CA MET A 112 -27.04 -8.15 -15.61
C MET A 112 -27.23 -8.91 -14.29
N VAL A 113 -27.22 -8.21 -13.15
CA VAL A 113 -27.49 -8.80 -11.82
C VAL A 113 -28.95 -9.27 -11.74
N ASP A 114 -29.91 -8.39 -12.03
CA ASP A 114 -31.36 -8.69 -11.97
C ASP A 114 -31.73 -9.87 -12.89
N GLY A 115 -31.05 -9.99 -14.01
CA GLY A 115 -31.26 -11.08 -14.98
C GLY A 115 -30.51 -12.38 -14.68
N GLY A 116 -29.74 -12.45 -13.58
CA GLY A 116 -28.91 -13.60 -13.23
C GLY A 116 -27.85 -13.94 -14.28
N LYS A 117 -27.35 -12.94 -14.99
CA LYS A 117 -26.42 -13.13 -16.12
C LYS A 117 -24.94 -12.96 -15.70
N LEU A 118 -24.68 -12.51 -14.49
CA LEU A 118 -23.31 -12.43 -13.96
C LEU A 118 -22.77 -13.85 -13.78
N LYS A 119 -21.68 -14.13 -14.46
CA LYS A 119 -21.00 -15.43 -14.36
C LYS A 119 -19.93 -15.34 -13.29
N TRP A 120 -19.78 -16.41 -12.53
CA TRP A 120 -18.69 -16.52 -11.58
C TRP A 120 -17.39 -16.82 -12.33
N GLU A 121 -16.45 -15.92 -12.22
CA GLU A 121 -15.13 -15.98 -12.86
C GLU A 121 -14.08 -15.40 -11.89
N MET A 122 -12.80 -15.46 -12.26
CA MET A 122 -11.71 -14.92 -11.48
C MET A 122 -10.79 -14.08 -12.35
N SER A 123 -10.33 -12.97 -11.82
CA SER A 123 -9.28 -12.16 -12.44
C SER A 123 -8.37 -11.51 -11.39
N GLN A 124 -7.26 -10.98 -11.81
CA GLN A 124 -6.34 -10.25 -10.95
C GLN A 124 -7.02 -9.01 -10.37
N THR A 125 -6.68 -8.63 -9.13
CA THR A 125 -7.15 -7.39 -8.49
C THR A 125 -6.84 -6.16 -9.35
N THR A 126 -5.63 -6.11 -9.93
CA THR A 126 -5.23 -5.03 -10.85
C THR A 126 -6.07 -5.01 -12.13
N ALA A 127 -6.47 -6.18 -12.66
CA ALA A 127 -7.34 -6.27 -13.82
C ALA A 127 -8.78 -5.81 -13.50
N GLN A 128 -9.30 -6.12 -12.30
CA GLN A 128 -10.60 -5.63 -11.83
C GLN A 128 -10.58 -4.11 -11.66
N ALA A 129 -9.51 -3.54 -11.08
CA ALA A 129 -9.31 -2.10 -10.98
C ALA A 129 -9.27 -1.41 -12.36
N ALA A 130 -8.58 -2.01 -13.34
CA ALA A 130 -8.53 -1.52 -14.70
C ALA A 130 -9.91 -1.61 -15.40
N ALA A 131 -10.69 -2.66 -15.14
CA ALA A 131 -12.03 -2.81 -15.68
C ALA A 131 -13.01 -1.74 -15.17
N TYR A 132 -12.90 -1.37 -13.87
CA TYR A 132 -13.63 -0.24 -13.31
C TYR A 132 -13.38 1.05 -14.11
N GLY A 133 -12.12 1.39 -14.39
CA GLY A 133 -11.77 2.61 -15.13
C GLY A 133 -12.18 2.62 -16.61
N ARG A 134 -12.59 1.48 -17.18
CA ARG A 134 -13.08 1.38 -18.57
C ARG A 134 -14.60 1.35 -18.69
N ALA A 135 -15.32 1.23 -17.60
CA ALA A 135 -16.76 1.40 -17.60
C ALA A 135 -17.12 2.87 -17.86
N SER A 136 -18.27 3.15 -18.51
CA SER A 136 -18.54 4.47 -19.08
C SER A 136 -19.09 5.50 -18.11
N ASP A 137 -19.60 5.08 -16.96
CA ASP A 137 -20.22 5.95 -15.94
C ASP A 137 -19.66 5.77 -14.53
N THR A 138 -18.45 5.24 -14.45
CA THR A 138 -17.70 5.22 -13.19
C THR A 138 -17.04 6.59 -12.97
N GLU A 139 -17.11 7.06 -11.74
CA GLU A 139 -16.49 8.31 -11.33
C GLU A 139 -15.12 8.05 -10.70
N GLY A 140 -14.19 8.99 -10.92
CA GLY A 140 -12.90 8.99 -10.27
C GLY A 140 -11.90 7.97 -10.86
N ARG A 141 -10.83 7.76 -10.12
CA ARG A 141 -9.69 6.92 -10.49
C ARG A 141 -9.35 5.94 -9.38
N VAL A 142 -9.19 4.66 -9.70
CA VAL A 142 -8.69 3.68 -8.73
C VAL A 142 -7.23 4.01 -8.40
N VAL A 143 -6.96 4.29 -7.14
CA VAL A 143 -5.64 4.66 -6.63
C VAL A 143 -5.00 3.57 -5.77
N LEU A 144 -5.82 2.70 -5.16
CA LEU A 144 -5.38 1.53 -4.42
C LEU A 144 -6.42 0.41 -4.56
N ALA A 145 -5.99 -0.83 -4.50
CA ALA A 145 -6.87 -2.00 -4.54
C ALA A 145 -6.29 -3.16 -3.72
N THR A 146 -7.18 -3.96 -3.13
CA THR A 146 -6.83 -5.22 -2.46
C THR A 146 -7.86 -6.29 -2.82
N ASN A 147 -7.47 -7.58 -2.80
CA ASN A 147 -8.42 -8.68 -2.93
C ASN A 147 -9.33 -8.75 -1.69
N ALA A 148 -10.50 -9.38 -1.81
CA ALA A 148 -11.48 -9.34 -0.73
C ALA A 148 -11.94 -10.73 -0.26
N ASP A 149 -13.07 -11.24 -0.75
CA ASP A 149 -13.72 -12.43 -0.19
C ASP A 149 -12.91 -13.72 -0.38
N TYR A 150 -13.11 -14.63 0.55
CA TYR A 150 -12.89 -16.06 0.24
C TYR A 150 -13.81 -16.51 -0.89
N TYR A 151 -13.35 -17.42 -1.70
CA TYR A 151 -14.11 -17.86 -2.88
C TYR A 151 -13.89 -19.34 -3.21
N ASN A 152 -14.80 -19.88 -3.98
CA ASN A 152 -14.64 -21.22 -4.54
C ASN A 152 -13.66 -21.17 -5.71
N MET A 153 -12.47 -21.72 -5.52
CA MET A 153 -11.40 -21.70 -6.53
C MET A 153 -11.73 -22.42 -7.85
N GLN A 154 -12.78 -23.25 -7.87
CA GLN A 154 -13.21 -23.93 -9.10
C GLN A 154 -14.19 -23.08 -9.91
N THR A 155 -14.98 -22.24 -9.24
CA THR A 155 -16.05 -21.49 -9.90
C THR A 155 -15.83 -19.98 -9.90
N GLY A 156 -15.00 -19.46 -8.99
CA GLY A 156 -14.84 -18.02 -8.78
C GLY A 156 -15.95 -17.39 -7.92
N ALA A 157 -16.93 -18.17 -7.44
CA ALA A 157 -18.00 -17.61 -6.61
C ALA A 157 -17.50 -17.21 -5.22
N PRO A 158 -17.71 -15.94 -4.75
CA PRO A 158 -17.38 -15.54 -3.39
C PRO A 158 -18.18 -16.34 -2.36
N THR A 159 -17.68 -16.48 -1.12
CA THR A 159 -18.39 -17.22 -0.07
C THR A 159 -19.42 -16.35 0.65
N GLY A 160 -19.12 -15.06 0.80
CA GLY A 160 -19.90 -14.13 1.60
C GLY A 160 -20.89 -13.26 0.83
N TYR A 161 -21.20 -12.10 1.43
CA TYR A 161 -22.03 -11.06 0.78
C TYR A 161 -21.20 -10.32 -0.25
N LEU A 162 -21.79 -10.08 -1.41
CA LEU A 162 -21.26 -9.17 -2.41
C LEU A 162 -22.36 -8.20 -2.84
N ILE A 163 -22.16 -6.92 -2.56
CA ILE A 163 -23.03 -5.83 -2.98
C ILE A 163 -22.20 -4.82 -3.77
N MET A 164 -22.64 -4.46 -4.95
CA MET A 164 -21.98 -3.50 -5.84
C MET A 164 -22.98 -2.50 -6.37
N GLU A 165 -22.69 -1.22 -6.23
CA GLU A 165 -23.58 -0.12 -6.67
C GLU A 165 -25.02 -0.26 -6.11
N GLY A 166 -25.17 -0.74 -4.87
CA GLY A 166 -26.47 -1.02 -4.25
C GLY A 166 -27.20 -2.26 -4.76
N ASN A 167 -26.58 -3.04 -5.67
CA ASN A 167 -27.15 -4.28 -6.16
C ASN A 167 -26.63 -5.46 -5.35
N LEU A 168 -27.54 -6.18 -4.69
CA LEU A 168 -27.19 -7.42 -3.98
C LEU A 168 -26.90 -8.52 -5.00
N VAL A 169 -25.64 -8.84 -5.19
CA VAL A 169 -25.16 -9.85 -6.14
C VAL A 169 -25.16 -11.23 -5.51
N LYS A 170 -24.77 -11.31 -4.23
CA LYS A 170 -24.71 -12.56 -3.48
C LYS A 170 -24.97 -12.33 -2.01
N THR A 171 -25.66 -13.26 -1.37
CA THR A 171 -25.80 -13.37 0.08
C THR A 171 -24.81 -14.39 0.65
N GLY A 172 -24.44 -14.24 1.91
CA GLY A 172 -23.55 -15.15 2.62
C GLY A 172 -23.95 -15.32 4.08
N ALA A 173 -23.17 -16.13 4.80
CA ALA A 173 -23.35 -16.37 6.23
C ALA A 173 -22.21 -15.79 7.06
N GLU A 174 -21.39 -14.93 6.46
CA GLU A 174 -20.19 -14.32 7.06
C GLU A 174 -20.47 -12.85 7.41
N PRO A 175 -19.75 -12.26 8.39
CA PRO A 175 -19.76 -10.82 8.57
C PRO A 175 -19.25 -10.13 7.30
N PHE A 176 -19.63 -8.88 7.12
CA PHE A 176 -19.26 -8.14 5.92
C PHE A 176 -18.86 -6.69 6.24
N PHE A 177 -17.86 -6.22 5.54
CA PHE A 177 -17.52 -4.81 5.44
C PHE A 177 -18.43 -4.15 4.41
N ALA A 178 -18.91 -2.95 4.68
CA ALA A 178 -19.82 -2.24 3.77
C ALA A 178 -19.58 -0.73 3.79
N ILE A 179 -19.87 -0.11 2.64
CA ILE A 179 -20.07 1.33 2.49
C ILE A 179 -21.55 1.60 2.39
N LEU A 180 -22.03 2.53 3.18
CA LEU A 180 -23.43 2.94 3.25
C LEU A 180 -23.75 4.07 2.27
N LYS A 181 -25.04 4.35 2.07
CA LYS A 181 -25.52 5.44 1.19
C LYS A 181 -25.04 6.83 1.60
N ASP A 182 -24.71 7.03 2.88
CA ASP A 182 -24.16 8.27 3.39
C ASP A 182 -22.62 8.38 3.26
N GLY A 183 -21.99 7.34 2.67
CA GLY A 183 -20.53 7.26 2.47
C GLY A 183 -19.76 6.69 3.66
N SER A 184 -20.42 6.43 4.79
CA SER A 184 -19.75 5.84 5.97
C SER A 184 -19.43 4.36 5.77
N ALA A 185 -18.37 3.89 6.45
CA ALA A 185 -17.98 2.48 6.48
C ALA A 185 -18.49 1.81 7.74
N VAL A 186 -18.95 0.55 7.61
CA VAL A 186 -19.38 -0.29 8.71
C VAL A 186 -18.94 -1.73 8.52
N ILE A 187 -18.82 -2.49 9.62
CA ILE A 187 -18.74 -3.95 9.60
C ILE A 187 -19.99 -4.48 10.30
N ARG A 188 -20.73 -5.36 9.63
CA ARG A 188 -21.98 -5.92 10.11
C ARG A 188 -21.92 -7.45 10.19
N PRO A 189 -22.60 -8.08 11.18
CA PRO A 189 -22.75 -9.52 11.21
C PRO A 189 -23.63 -10.01 10.06
N ALA A 190 -23.50 -11.29 9.71
CA ALA A 190 -24.35 -11.94 8.73
C ALA A 190 -25.83 -11.79 9.10
N GLY A 191 -26.68 -11.64 8.07
CA GLY A 191 -28.13 -11.47 8.24
C GLY A 191 -28.58 -10.06 8.62
N SER A 192 -27.65 -9.09 8.73
CA SER A 192 -28.01 -7.69 8.90
C SER A 192 -28.77 -7.13 7.71
N ASP A 193 -29.58 -6.08 7.95
CA ASP A 193 -30.22 -5.33 6.87
C ASP A 193 -29.17 -4.71 5.94
N THR A 194 -29.40 -4.81 4.65
CA THR A 194 -28.54 -4.30 3.58
C THR A 194 -29.20 -3.20 2.75
N SER A 195 -30.37 -2.72 3.16
CA SER A 195 -31.16 -1.73 2.39
C SER A 195 -30.47 -0.38 2.23
N ASP A 196 -29.56 -0.03 3.14
CA ASP A 196 -28.74 1.18 3.14
C ASP A 196 -27.31 0.97 2.61
N VAL A 197 -26.96 -0.26 2.20
CA VAL A 197 -25.62 -0.62 1.71
C VAL A 197 -25.50 -0.34 0.23
N VAL A 198 -24.37 0.26 -0.18
CA VAL A 198 -24.03 0.47 -1.60
C VAL A 198 -22.90 -0.43 -2.08
N GLU A 199 -21.93 -0.73 -1.21
CA GLU A 199 -20.82 -1.64 -1.52
C GLU A 199 -20.64 -2.59 -0.34
N ALA A 200 -20.40 -3.87 -0.57
CA ALA A 200 -20.02 -4.80 0.48
C ALA A 200 -19.20 -5.98 -0.04
N VAL A 201 -18.28 -6.42 0.79
CA VAL A 201 -17.51 -7.67 0.68
C VAL A 201 -17.47 -8.34 2.04
N SER A 202 -17.26 -9.64 2.09
CA SER A 202 -17.27 -10.40 3.34
C SER A 202 -15.88 -10.89 3.76
N GLY A 203 -15.83 -11.34 5.00
CA GLY A 203 -14.69 -12.03 5.54
C GLY A 203 -15.10 -12.98 6.66
N PRO A 204 -14.54 -14.19 6.72
CA PRO A 204 -15.06 -15.26 7.57
C PRO A 204 -14.87 -15.04 9.08
N TYR A 205 -13.95 -14.14 9.47
CA TYR A 205 -13.60 -13.97 10.87
C TYR A 205 -13.54 -12.49 11.27
N MET A 206 -14.19 -12.15 12.38
CA MET A 206 -13.93 -10.91 13.09
C MET A 206 -12.55 -10.98 13.74
N LEU A 207 -11.77 -9.91 13.64
CA LEU A 207 -10.44 -9.76 14.24
C LEU A 207 -10.47 -8.83 15.45
N VAL A 208 -11.13 -7.70 15.30
CA VAL A 208 -11.33 -6.69 16.34
C VAL A 208 -12.81 -6.37 16.43
N GLU A 209 -13.34 -6.32 17.64
CA GLU A 209 -14.72 -5.92 17.92
C GLU A 209 -14.75 -5.02 19.15
N ASN A 210 -15.41 -3.88 19.04
CA ASN A 210 -15.49 -2.87 20.12
C ASN A 210 -14.11 -2.47 20.68
N GLY A 211 -13.09 -2.37 19.82
CA GLY A 211 -11.72 -2.04 20.20
C GLY A 211 -10.97 -3.16 20.93
N GLN A 212 -11.52 -4.38 20.96
CA GLN A 212 -10.88 -5.54 21.59
C GLN A 212 -10.61 -6.63 20.55
N ILE A 213 -9.48 -7.33 20.73
CA ILE A 213 -9.15 -8.52 19.92
C ILE A 213 -10.17 -9.61 20.24
N VAL A 214 -10.74 -10.21 19.20
CA VAL A 214 -11.71 -11.30 19.33
C VAL A 214 -11.03 -12.52 19.99
N PRO A 215 -11.63 -13.11 21.05
CA PRO A 215 -11.04 -14.28 21.71
C PRO A 215 -10.94 -15.51 20.79
N GLY A 216 -9.90 -16.32 20.98
CA GLY A 216 -9.75 -17.62 20.32
C GLY A 216 -9.15 -17.56 18.91
N LEU A 217 -8.64 -16.41 18.48
CA LEU A 217 -7.92 -16.33 17.22
C LEU A 217 -6.65 -17.20 17.24
N ASP A 218 -6.37 -17.84 16.10
CA ASP A 218 -5.18 -18.67 15.95
C ASP A 218 -3.89 -17.86 16.14
N GLN A 219 -2.95 -18.45 16.90
CA GLN A 219 -1.67 -17.83 17.25
C GLN A 219 -0.46 -18.52 16.61
N GLY A 220 -0.66 -19.67 15.98
CA GLY A 220 0.42 -20.53 15.50
C GLY A 220 0.67 -20.49 14.00
N ASP A 221 -0.39 -20.51 13.23
CA ASP A 221 -0.31 -20.61 11.76
C ASP A 221 0.01 -19.27 11.12
N ARG A 222 1.25 -19.11 10.63
CA ARG A 222 1.71 -17.90 9.95
C ARG A 222 1.68 -18.06 8.45
N MET A 223 0.99 -17.14 7.80
CA MET A 223 0.84 -17.11 6.34
C MET A 223 0.61 -15.67 5.85
N PRO A 224 0.59 -15.41 4.53
CA PRO A 224 0.11 -14.14 4.04
C PRO A 224 -1.31 -13.87 4.53
N ARG A 225 -1.59 -12.64 4.95
CA ARG A 225 -2.88 -12.23 5.54
C ARG A 225 -3.40 -10.98 4.87
N ASN A 226 -4.71 -10.87 4.77
CA ASN A 226 -5.38 -9.66 4.31
C ASN A 226 -6.57 -9.34 5.23
N SER A 227 -6.85 -8.06 5.43
CA SER A 227 -7.86 -7.61 6.37
C SER A 227 -8.31 -6.17 6.09
N VAL A 228 -9.53 -5.85 6.54
CA VAL A 228 -10.08 -4.50 6.55
C VAL A 228 -10.55 -4.15 7.96
N GLY A 229 -10.25 -2.92 8.40
CA GLY A 229 -10.67 -2.39 9.69
C GLY A 229 -11.20 -0.97 9.58
N ILE A 230 -11.90 -0.53 10.61
CA ILE A 230 -12.46 0.81 10.73
C ILE A 230 -11.99 1.39 12.07
N ARG A 231 -11.45 2.61 12.02
CA ARG A 231 -11.06 3.37 13.21
C ARG A 231 -12.23 4.12 13.84
N ALA A 232 -12.02 4.63 15.04
CA ALA A 232 -13.05 5.40 15.77
C ALA A 232 -13.48 6.69 15.06
N ASP A 233 -12.62 7.27 14.23
CA ASP A 233 -12.91 8.46 13.42
C ASP A 233 -13.63 8.15 12.11
N GLY A 234 -13.89 6.86 11.82
CA GLY A 234 -14.54 6.41 10.60
C GLY A 234 -13.56 6.15 9.43
N SER A 235 -12.28 6.44 9.58
CA SER A 235 -11.28 6.09 8.55
C SER A 235 -11.17 4.57 8.40
N VAL A 236 -10.90 4.13 7.16
CA VAL A 236 -10.75 2.71 6.82
C VAL A 236 -9.28 2.36 6.73
N VAL A 237 -8.95 1.16 7.17
CA VAL A 237 -7.62 0.59 7.14
C VAL A 237 -7.66 -0.73 6.37
N PHE A 238 -6.80 -0.88 5.36
CA PHE A 238 -6.46 -2.21 4.84
C PHE A 238 -5.11 -2.61 5.41
N PHE A 239 -4.98 -3.86 5.79
CA PHE A 239 -3.70 -4.40 6.20
C PHE A 239 -3.47 -5.75 5.53
N GLU A 240 -2.38 -5.80 4.79
CA GLU A 240 -1.88 -7.00 4.12
C GLU A 240 -0.51 -7.36 4.73
N ALA A 241 -0.26 -8.63 4.97
CA ALA A 241 1.02 -9.17 5.39
C ALA A 241 1.52 -10.21 4.39
N ASP A 242 2.73 -10.00 3.87
CA ASP A 242 3.45 -11.02 3.11
C ASP A 242 3.78 -12.23 4.00
N GLY A 243 3.91 -13.40 3.41
CA GLY A 243 4.28 -14.61 4.14
C GLY A 243 4.70 -15.76 3.23
N ARG A 244 5.08 -16.90 3.86
CA ARG A 244 5.58 -18.09 3.13
C ARG A 244 6.83 -17.81 2.29
N GLN A 245 7.61 -16.78 2.62
CA GLN A 245 8.76 -16.31 1.84
C GLN A 245 9.95 -16.02 2.77
N GLU A 246 10.39 -17.00 3.55
CA GLU A 246 11.58 -16.88 4.38
C GLU A 246 12.83 -16.63 3.52
N PRO A 247 13.78 -15.77 3.92
CA PRO A 247 13.79 -14.99 5.17
C PRO A 247 13.06 -13.63 5.08
N MET A 248 12.46 -13.27 3.92
CA MET A 248 11.86 -11.96 3.69
C MET A 248 10.63 -11.73 4.57
N SER A 249 9.69 -12.68 4.58
CA SER A 249 8.51 -12.63 5.44
C SER A 249 7.98 -14.03 5.74
N ILE A 250 7.86 -14.34 7.04
CA ILE A 250 7.25 -15.62 7.47
C ILE A 250 5.72 -15.57 7.47
N GLY A 251 5.13 -14.36 7.41
CA GLY A 251 3.70 -14.14 7.58
C GLY A 251 3.28 -13.89 9.02
N MET A 252 1.99 -13.75 9.21
CA MET A 252 1.37 -13.47 10.51
C MET A 252 0.30 -14.51 10.88
N SER A 253 0.14 -14.75 12.19
CA SER A 253 -1.03 -15.43 12.71
C SER A 253 -2.24 -14.50 12.74
N MET A 254 -3.44 -15.05 12.91
CA MET A 254 -4.67 -14.23 13.02
C MET A 254 -4.61 -13.29 14.22
N TYR A 255 -4.05 -13.76 15.35
CA TYR A 255 -3.88 -12.95 16.54
C TYR A 255 -2.89 -11.79 16.32
N GLU A 256 -1.78 -12.04 15.61
CA GLU A 256 -0.81 -11.00 15.26
C GLU A 256 -1.43 -9.90 14.38
N VAL A 257 -2.24 -10.27 13.39
CA VAL A 257 -2.99 -9.31 12.56
C VAL A 257 -3.98 -8.50 13.40
N ALA A 258 -4.77 -9.17 14.24
CA ALA A 258 -5.74 -8.49 15.11
C ALA A 258 -5.05 -7.51 16.08
N SER A 259 -3.90 -7.91 16.65
CA SER A 259 -3.09 -7.04 17.51
C SER A 259 -2.57 -5.83 16.76
N PHE A 260 -2.05 -6.02 15.55
CA PHE A 260 -1.55 -4.93 14.72
C PHE A 260 -2.66 -3.94 14.35
N LEU A 261 -3.84 -4.42 13.94
CA LEU A 261 -4.98 -3.58 13.59
C LEU A 261 -5.52 -2.79 14.79
N LYS A 262 -5.56 -3.42 15.96
CA LYS A 262 -5.93 -2.74 17.21
C LYS A 262 -4.95 -1.61 17.51
N ASP A 263 -3.65 -1.86 17.41
CA ASP A 263 -2.60 -0.85 17.63
C ASP A 263 -2.63 0.26 16.56
N ALA A 264 -3.07 -0.08 15.33
CA ALA A 264 -3.36 0.90 14.29
C ALA A 264 -4.64 1.72 14.54
N GLY A 265 -5.33 1.51 15.66
CA GLY A 265 -6.51 2.28 16.08
C GLY A 265 -7.84 1.72 15.59
N CYS A 266 -7.90 0.53 15.00
CA CYS A 266 -9.14 -0.07 14.57
C CYS A 266 -10.03 -0.45 15.77
N VAL A 267 -11.29 -0.04 15.72
CA VAL A 267 -12.33 -0.41 16.70
C VAL A 267 -13.13 -1.62 16.25
N THR A 268 -13.15 -1.88 14.94
CA THR A 268 -13.72 -3.11 14.35
C THR A 268 -12.88 -3.51 13.15
N ALA A 269 -12.69 -4.82 12.92
CA ALA A 269 -11.96 -5.34 11.77
C ALA A 269 -12.38 -6.77 11.45
N ILE A 270 -12.35 -7.13 10.15
CA ILE A 270 -12.55 -8.50 9.66
C ILE A 270 -11.35 -8.96 8.84
N TYR A 271 -11.19 -10.26 8.79
CA TYR A 271 -10.22 -10.96 7.97
C TYR A 271 -10.77 -11.16 6.56
N LEU A 272 -9.97 -10.86 5.54
CA LEU A 272 -10.25 -11.12 4.13
C LEU A 272 -9.46 -12.34 3.61
N ASP A 273 -9.59 -12.69 2.34
CA ASP A 273 -8.84 -13.81 1.77
C ASP A 273 -7.33 -13.52 1.74
N GLY A 274 -6.58 -14.39 2.40
CA GLY A 274 -5.13 -14.34 2.53
C GLY A 274 -4.41 -15.38 1.67
N GLY A 275 -3.29 -15.89 2.18
CA GLY A 275 -2.50 -16.89 1.47
C GLY A 275 -1.96 -16.35 0.15
N GLY A 276 -2.04 -17.14 -0.92
CA GLY A 276 -1.57 -16.75 -2.24
C GLY A 276 -2.42 -15.67 -2.92
N SER A 277 -3.62 -15.37 -2.38
CA SER A 277 -4.50 -14.30 -2.87
C SER A 277 -4.10 -12.93 -2.36
N ALA A 278 -3.38 -12.85 -1.22
CA ALA A 278 -3.04 -11.59 -0.58
C ALA A 278 -2.30 -10.65 -1.54
N THR A 279 -2.98 -9.57 -1.90
CA THR A 279 -2.50 -8.60 -2.89
C THR A 279 -2.92 -7.19 -2.48
N VAL A 280 -1.97 -6.26 -2.45
CA VAL A 280 -2.23 -4.83 -2.41
C VAL A 280 -1.55 -4.15 -3.59
N ALA A 281 -2.31 -3.39 -4.37
CA ALA A 281 -1.82 -2.60 -5.49
C ALA A 281 -2.11 -1.13 -5.24
N ALA A 282 -1.16 -0.26 -5.57
CA ALA A 282 -1.32 1.18 -5.39
C ALA A 282 -0.60 1.97 -6.48
N ARG A 283 -1.16 3.14 -6.80
CA ARG A 283 -0.48 4.23 -7.51
C ARG A 283 0.22 5.08 -6.47
N TYR A 284 1.52 5.23 -6.58
CA TYR A 284 2.18 6.24 -5.77
C TYR A 284 2.01 7.61 -6.42
N GLU A 285 2.01 8.62 -5.57
CA GLU A 285 1.88 10.01 -5.97
C GLU A 285 2.89 10.37 -7.07
N GLY A 286 2.45 11.11 -8.07
CA GLY A 286 3.25 11.41 -9.27
C GLY A 286 3.36 10.26 -10.28
N THR A 287 2.62 9.13 -10.10
CA THR A 287 2.61 8.01 -11.03
C THR A 287 1.22 7.68 -11.56
N ASP A 288 1.16 7.11 -12.77
CA ASP A 288 -0.09 6.72 -13.42
C ASP A 288 -0.38 5.22 -13.33
N GLU A 289 0.57 4.40 -12.91
CA GLU A 289 0.44 2.96 -12.92
C GLU A 289 -0.01 2.40 -11.57
N LEU A 290 -1.05 1.56 -11.59
CA LEU A 290 -1.46 0.76 -10.45
C LEU A 290 -0.60 -0.51 -10.41
N LEU A 291 0.35 -0.57 -9.50
CA LEU A 291 1.30 -1.69 -9.39
C LEU A 291 1.08 -2.45 -8.09
N VAL A 292 1.26 -3.78 -8.14
CA VAL A 292 1.32 -4.62 -6.94
C VAL A 292 2.51 -4.18 -6.09
N ARG A 293 2.28 -3.91 -4.80
CA ARG A 293 3.27 -3.34 -3.88
C ARG A 293 3.81 -4.35 -2.88
N ASN A 294 3.02 -5.37 -2.58
CA ASN A 294 3.45 -6.50 -1.76
C ASN A 294 4.16 -7.58 -2.61
N SER A 295 4.57 -8.67 -1.97
CA SER A 295 5.17 -9.83 -2.61
C SER A 295 4.24 -11.04 -2.51
N PRO A 296 3.34 -11.27 -3.50
CA PRO A 296 2.44 -12.40 -3.46
C PRO A 296 3.19 -13.74 -3.35
N SER A 297 2.77 -14.61 -2.42
CA SER A 297 3.48 -15.86 -2.14
C SER A 297 3.46 -16.89 -3.27
N ASP A 298 2.59 -16.70 -4.26
CA ASP A 298 2.56 -17.50 -5.49
C ASP A 298 3.62 -17.04 -6.53
N GLY A 299 4.38 -15.98 -6.22
CA GLY A 299 5.36 -15.38 -7.12
C GLY A 299 4.78 -14.43 -8.16
N LEU A 300 3.45 -14.36 -8.27
CA LEU A 300 2.69 -13.45 -9.12
C LEU A 300 1.31 -13.20 -8.49
N GLU A 301 0.65 -12.13 -8.92
CA GLU A 301 -0.71 -11.81 -8.52
C GLU A 301 -1.68 -12.91 -8.95
N ARG A 302 -2.37 -13.51 -7.97
CA ARG A 302 -3.36 -14.56 -8.22
C ARG A 302 -4.64 -13.97 -8.82
N THR A 303 -5.32 -14.76 -9.66
CA THR A 303 -6.70 -14.48 -10.03
C THR A 303 -7.63 -14.80 -8.85
N VAL A 304 -8.46 -13.83 -8.46
CA VAL A 304 -9.36 -13.87 -7.30
C VAL A 304 -10.78 -13.55 -7.72
N SER A 305 -11.74 -13.82 -6.84
CA SER A 305 -13.16 -13.55 -7.07
C SER A 305 -13.42 -12.05 -7.22
N ASP A 306 -13.14 -11.32 -6.18
CA ASP A 306 -13.51 -9.94 -5.99
C ASP A 306 -12.42 -9.12 -5.30
N ALA A 307 -12.62 -7.82 -5.28
CA ALA A 307 -11.68 -6.86 -4.75
C ALA A 307 -12.38 -5.67 -4.10
N LEU A 308 -11.68 -4.99 -3.20
CA LEU A 308 -11.98 -3.64 -2.75
C LEU A 308 -11.10 -2.65 -3.50
N LEU A 309 -11.74 -1.67 -4.13
CA LEU A 309 -11.09 -0.59 -4.86
C LEU A 309 -11.23 0.71 -4.09
N VAL A 310 -10.13 1.39 -3.87
CA VAL A 310 -10.10 2.76 -3.34
C VAL A 310 -10.10 3.70 -4.53
N VAL A 311 -11.15 4.49 -4.65
CA VAL A 311 -11.37 5.40 -5.78
C VAL A 311 -11.25 6.83 -5.30
N SER A 312 -10.27 7.57 -5.82
CA SER A 312 -10.20 9.01 -5.64
C SER A 312 -11.13 9.68 -6.65
N THR A 313 -12.03 10.52 -6.14
CA THR A 313 -12.92 11.37 -6.94
C THR A 313 -12.38 12.78 -7.10
N ALA A 314 -11.21 13.06 -6.53
CA ALA A 314 -10.50 14.30 -6.75
C ALA A 314 -10.18 14.50 -8.25
N ARG A 315 -10.10 15.74 -8.65
CA ARG A 315 -9.76 16.07 -10.05
C ARG A 315 -8.25 15.94 -10.25
N PHE A 316 -7.86 14.98 -11.06
CA PHE A 316 -6.51 14.85 -11.60
C PHE A 316 -6.41 15.75 -12.83
N ASP A 317 -5.79 16.91 -12.71
CA ASP A 317 -5.71 17.90 -13.80
C ASP A 317 -4.32 17.97 -14.46
N GLY A 318 -3.32 17.35 -13.85
CA GLY A 318 -1.94 17.34 -14.33
C GLY A 318 -1.21 18.66 -14.12
N ASP A 319 -1.84 19.64 -13.46
CA ASP A 319 -1.19 20.89 -13.09
C ASP A 319 -0.26 20.65 -11.88
N PHE A 320 1.01 21.00 -12.03
CA PHE A 320 2.01 20.79 -10.99
C PHE A 320 1.65 21.51 -9.68
N ASP A 321 1.55 20.79 -8.58
CA ASP A 321 1.37 21.30 -7.23
C ASP A 321 2.64 21.12 -6.39
N HIS A 322 3.19 19.90 -6.39
CA HIS A 322 4.38 19.58 -5.62
C HIS A 322 5.21 18.45 -6.27
N ALA A 323 6.42 18.25 -5.75
CA ALA A 323 7.27 17.14 -6.16
C ALA A 323 7.25 16.02 -5.12
N SER A 324 7.04 14.79 -5.56
CA SER A 324 7.26 13.56 -4.80
C SER A 324 8.66 13.03 -5.09
N VAL A 325 9.38 12.59 -4.07
CA VAL A 325 10.75 12.06 -4.21
C VAL A 325 10.78 10.59 -3.86
N SER A 326 11.38 9.78 -4.73
CA SER A 326 11.55 8.33 -4.51
C SER A 326 13.03 7.96 -4.60
N PRO A 327 13.56 7.05 -3.75
CA PRO A 327 12.84 6.39 -2.65
C PRO A 327 12.65 7.31 -1.44
N GLN A 328 11.63 7.01 -0.62
CA GLN A 328 11.30 7.75 0.60
C GLN A 328 11.53 6.87 1.84
N ASN A 329 12.15 7.45 2.88
CA ASN A 329 12.25 6.82 4.21
C ASN A 329 12.80 5.38 4.20
N GLU A 330 13.68 5.03 3.30
CA GLU A 330 14.32 3.72 3.25
C GLU A 330 15.61 3.70 4.07
N LEU A 331 15.96 2.51 4.57
CA LEU A 331 17.22 2.30 5.28
C LEU A 331 18.31 1.85 4.30
N TYR A 332 19.44 2.55 4.35
CA TYR A 332 20.60 2.23 3.52
C TYR A 332 21.80 1.88 4.39
N THR A 333 22.62 0.96 3.90
CA THR A 333 23.91 0.71 4.53
C THR A 333 24.81 1.93 4.34
N PRO A 334 25.59 2.31 5.35
CA PRO A 334 26.54 3.42 5.23
C PRO A 334 27.49 3.27 4.06
N GLY A 335 27.72 4.37 3.34
CA GLY A 335 28.52 4.38 2.12
C GLY A 335 27.75 3.96 0.86
N SER A 336 26.49 3.54 0.95
CA SER A 336 25.64 3.30 -0.24
C SER A 336 25.41 4.60 -1.00
N GLN A 337 25.47 4.52 -2.33
CA GLN A 337 24.99 5.59 -3.21
C GLN A 337 23.52 5.37 -3.50
N VAL A 338 22.71 6.38 -3.28
CA VAL A 338 21.26 6.33 -3.49
C VAL A 338 20.88 7.34 -4.56
N ALA A 339 20.31 6.86 -5.65
CA ALA A 339 19.74 7.72 -6.68
C ALA A 339 18.31 8.08 -6.29
N PHE A 340 17.99 9.35 -6.22
CA PHE A 340 16.65 9.85 -6.00
C PHE A 340 16.03 10.32 -7.32
N THR A 341 14.76 10.00 -7.50
CA THR A 341 13.96 10.49 -8.64
C THR A 341 12.88 11.40 -8.10
N ALA A 342 12.80 12.60 -8.61
CA ALA A 342 11.69 13.50 -8.36
C ALA A 342 10.60 13.27 -9.41
N LEU A 343 9.34 13.19 -8.96
CA LEU A 343 8.15 13.07 -9.79
C LEU A 343 7.25 14.26 -9.47
N GLY A 344 6.74 14.94 -10.50
CA GLY A 344 5.75 15.99 -10.32
C GLY A 344 4.40 15.36 -10.00
N ALA A 345 3.68 15.96 -9.06
CA ALA A 345 2.33 15.59 -8.71
C ALA A 345 1.40 16.81 -8.78
N ASP A 346 0.15 16.59 -9.20
CA ASP A 346 -0.94 17.53 -9.02
C ASP A 346 -1.49 17.48 -7.58
N SER A 347 -2.40 18.38 -7.25
CA SER A 347 -3.00 18.46 -5.90
C SER A 347 -3.78 17.21 -5.48
N ALA A 348 -4.15 16.35 -6.42
CA ALA A 348 -4.84 15.08 -6.20
C ALA A 348 -3.87 13.88 -6.10
N GLY A 349 -2.57 14.09 -6.33
CA GLY A 349 -1.52 13.07 -6.35
C GLY A 349 -1.31 12.41 -7.72
N GLY A 350 -1.97 12.90 -8.77
CA GLY A 350 -1.76 12.45 -10.15
C GLY A 350 -0.42 12.90 -10.71
N ALA A 351 0.06 12.24 -11.78
CA ALA A 351 1.29 12.63 -12.44
C ALA A 351 1.16 14.03 -13.07
N ALA A 352 2.16 14.87 -12.85
CA ALA A 352 2.29 16.21 -13.41
C ALA A 352 3.72 16.44 -13.92
N ASP A 353 3.87 17.33 -14.89
CA ASP A 353 5.21 17.71 -15.36
C ASP A 353 5.94 18.54 -14.30
N LEU A 354 7.17 18.17 -13.98
CA LEU A 354 8.02 19.01 -13.13
C LEU A 354 8.27 20.37 -13.80
N PRO A 355 8.21 21.47 -13.06
CA PRO A 355 8.58 22.77 -13.62
C PRO A 355 10.04 22.76 -14.07
N PRO A 356 10.40 23.55 -15.09
CA PRO A 356 11.78 23.66 -15.52
C PRO A 356 12.64 24.18 -14.36
N LEU A 357 13.75 23.47 -14.07
CA LEU A 357 14.69 23.91 -13.05
C LEU A 357 15.29 25.27 -13.42
N PRO A 358 15.54 26.15 -12.44
CA PRO A 358 16.31 27.37 -12.67
C PRO A 358 17.64 27.04 -13.33
N ASP A 359 18.13 27.89 -14.25
CA ASP A 359 19.33 27.68 -15.07
C ASP A 359 20.59 27.24 -14.29
N ALA A 360 20.70 27.59 -13.01
CA ALA A 360 21.78 27.17 -12.13
C ALA A 360 21.70 25.70 -11.66
N ALA A 361 20.54 25.05 -11.78
CA ALA A 361 20.29 23.69 -11.31
C ALA A 361 20.14 22.68 -12.46
N ALA A 362 20.24 23.13 -13.71
CA ALA A 362 19.90 22.35 -14.92
C ALA A 362 20.80 21.11 -15.20
N THR A 363 21.72 20.75 -14.30
CA THR A 363 22.66 19.66 -14.54
C THR A 363 22.33 18.36 -13.77
N ALA A 364 21.24 18.28 -12.99
CA ALA A 364 20.98 17.07 -12.24
C ALA A 364 19.49 16.69 -12.16
N PRO A 365 18.92 15.99 -13.16
CA PRO A 365 17.61 15.36 -13.00
C PRO A 365 17.61 14.23 -11.97
N ASN A 366 18.79 13.76 -11.55
CA ASN A 366 18.96 12.71 -10.52
C ASN A 366 19.94 13.19 -9.48
N LEU A 367 19.45 13.42 -8.26
CA LEU A 367 20.33 13.70 -7.12
C LEU A 367 20.86 12.36 -6.59
N VAL A 368 22.18 12.18 -6.65
CA VAL A 368 22.84 11.04 -6.02
C VAL A 368 23.42 11.52 -4.69
N LEU A 369 22.91 10.99 -3.60
CA LEU A 369 23.45 11.24 -2.26
C LEU A 369 24.19 10.01 -1.76
N THR A 370 25.34 10.26 -1.11
CA THR A 370 26.01 9.20 -0.36
C THR A 370 25.40 9.16 1.04
N ALA A 371 24.95 7.98 1.48
CA ALA A 371 24.44 7.81 2.83
C ALA A 371 25.48 8.32 3.84
N PRO A 372 25.11 9.21 4.76
CA PRO A 372 26.06 9.76 5.71
C PRO A 372 26.68 8.64 6.53
N ALA A 373 27.92 8.80 6.92
CA ALA A 373 28.62 7.89 7.83
C ALA A 373 28.04 8.03 9.24
N CYS A 374 26.83 7.55 9.46
CA CYS A 374 26.18 7.45 10.79
C CYS A 374 26.93 6.50 11.74
N TYR A 375 28.13 6.10 11.38
CA TYR A 375 28.72 4.81 11.72
C TYR A 375 29.85 4.84 12.71
N GLU A 376 30.41 5.97 13.01
CA GLU A 376 31.64 5.97 13.80
C GLU A 376 31.41 5.82 15.31
N ALA A 377 30.17 5.87 15.78
CA ALA A 377 29.92 5.91 17.21
C ALA A 377 29.43 4.61 17.86
N ASP A 378 28.61 3.78 17.20
CA ASP A 378 28.09 2.54 17.81
C ASP A 378 27.44 1.57 16.79
N PRO A 379 28.13 0.47 16.42
CA PRO A 379 27.56 -0.54 15.50
C PRO A 379 26.34 -1.28 16.03
N GLU A 380 26.15 -1.39 17.35
CA GLU A 380 24.98 -2.06 17.93
C GLU A 380 23.77 -1.15 17.88
N ARG A 381 23.95 0.14 18.10
CA ARG A 381 22.89 1.14 17.98
C ARG A 381 22.36 1.24 16.55
N ILE A 382 23.22 1.17 15.54
CA ILE A 382 22.82 1.21 14.13
C ILE A 382 22.07 -0.03 13.71
N ARG A 383 22.38 -1.19 14.25
CA ARG A 383 21.60 -2.41 14.04
C ARG A 383 20.21 -2.34 14.66
N ALA A 384 20.06 -1.60 15.76
CA ALA A 384 18.80 -1.44 16.46
C ALA A 384 17.94 -0.28 15.90
N GLU A 385 18.56 0.86 15.53
CA GLU A 385 17.85 2.08 15.19
C GLU A 385 17.86 2.40 13.69
N GLY A 386 18.81 1.86 12.92
CA GLY A 386 19.00 2.17 11.50
C GLY A 386 19.48 3.60 11.25
N CYS A 387 19.81 3.88 10.00
CA CYS A 387 20.17 5.22 9.54
C CYS A 387 19.08 5.71 8.57
N VAL A 388 18.36 6.77 8.94
CA VAL A 388 17.28 7.33 8.11
C VAL A 388 17.83 8.54 7.37
N LEU A 389 17.85 8.48 6.05
CA LEU A 389 18.09 9.62 5.19
C LEU A 389 16.74 10.29 4.88
N SER A 390 16.52 11.50 5.36
CA SER A 390 15.34 12.28 4.99
C SER A 390 15.76 13.51 4.21
N ILE A 391 15.20 13.68 3.01
CA ILE A 391 15.32 14.95 2.27
C ILE A 391 14.10 15.77 2.64
N ARG A 392 14.33 16.93 3.29
CA ARG A 392 13.23 17.81 3.73
C ARG A 392 12.92 18.94 2.76
N GLU A 393 13.84 19.27 1.85
CA GLU A 393 13.63 20.30 0.83
C GLU A 393 14.51 20.02 -0.39
N ILE A 394 13.90 20.01 -1.55
CA ILE A 394 14.56 20.27 -2.82
C ILE A 394 14.01 21.63 -3.25
N VAL A 395 14.81 22.68 -3.10
CA VAL A 395 14.47 24.04 -3.57
C VAL A 395 14.98 24.23 -4.97
#